data_811689d5d8118515b6f6471e981fe1bb
#
_entry.id   811689d5d8118515b6f6471e981fe1bb
#
_cell.length_a   1.000
_cell.length_b   1.000
_cell.length_c   1.000
_cell.angle_alpha   90.00
_cell.angle_beta   90.00
_cell.angle_gamma   90.00
#
_symmetry.space_group_name_H-M   'P 1'
#
loop_
_entity.id
_entity.type
_entity.pdbx_description
1 polymer ?
#
loop_
_entity_poly.entity_id
_entity_poly.type
_entity_poly.pdbx_seq_one_letter_code
_entity_poly.pdbx_strand_id
1 'polypeptide(L)'
;MTETEEKTEVKTLADEERQTIVHCNCGDDYAFRVWPSTFLIEHDTGKRAKLITAFNISFAPQWTLNDGRGFTLIFEGLSKGCTAFDLKEIIPQEGGFEVSGIRRNAMDVYKVRF
;
A
#
# COMPACT_ATOMS: atom_id res chain seq x y z
N MET A 1 -25.97 -24.91 -3.49
CA MET A 1 -24.52 -24.85 -3.55
C MET A 1 -23.89 -25.75 -2.52
N THR A 2 -22.86 -26.47 -2.89
CA THR A 2 -22.19 -27.35 -1.97
C THR A 2 -21.16 -26.58 -1.14
N GLU A 3 -20.82 -27.10 0.02
CA GLU A 3 -19.76 -26.49 0.84
C GLU A 3 -18.44 -26.43 0.11
N THR A 4 -18.16 -27.41 -0.73
CA THR A 4 -16.92 -27.45 -1.50
C THR A 4 -16.83 -26.27 -2.46
N GLU A 5 -17.92 -25.93 -3.13
CA GLU A 5 -17.95 -24.79 -4.03
C GLU A 5 -17.78 -23.48 -3.25
N GLU A 6 -18.44 -23.37 -2.12
CA GLU A 6 -18.30 -22.19 -1.26
C GLU A 6 -16.85 -22.00 -0.81
N LYS A 7 -16.22 -23.06 -0.37
CA LYS A 7 -14.83 -23.00 0.06
C LYS A 7 -13.90 -22.60 -1.07
N THR A 8 -14.17 -23.11 -2.27
CA THR A 8 -13.35 -22.76 -3.44
C THR A 8 -13.51 -21.30 -3.80
N GLU A 9 -14.75 -20.80 -3.81
CA GLU A 9 -15.00 -19.38 -4.08
C GLU A 9 -14.34 -18.48 -3.04
N VAL A 10 -14.49 -18.81 -1.77
CA VAL A 10 -13.91 -18.01 -0.69
C VAL A 10 -12.38 -17.97 -0.84
N LYS A 11 -11.77 -19.08 -1.15
CA LYS A 11 -10.32 -19.14 -1.36
C LYS A 11 -9.89 -18.28 -2.54
N THR A 12 -10.62 -18.34 -3.65
CA THR A 12 -10.30 -17.54 -4.83
C THR A 12 -10.43 -16.06 -4.53
N LEU A 13 -11.51 -15.66 -3.88
CA LEU A 13 -11.70 -14.26 -3.50
C LEU A 13 -10.61 -13.79 -2.54
N ALA A 14 -10.23 -14.63 -1.59
CA ALA A 14 -9.16 -14.28 -0.67
C ALA A 14 -7.83 -14.05 -1.40
N ASP A 15 -7.54 -14.85 -2.40
CA ASP A 15 -6.33 -14.68 -3.21
C ASP A 15 -6.38 -13.40 -4.04
N GLU A 16 -7.54 -13.07 -4.59
CA GLU A 16 -7.72 -11.88 -5.42
C GLU A 16 -7.80 -10.61 -4.60
N GLU A 17 -8.40 -10.71 -3.42
CA GLU A 17 -8.65 -9.56 -2.56
C GLU A 17 -7.59 -9.40 -1.47
N ARG A 18 -6.55 -10.21 -1.51
CA ARG A 18 -5.48 -10.10 -0.55
C ARG A 18 -4.91 -8.71 -0.59
N GLN A 19 -4.85 -8.09 0.56
CA GLN A 19 -4.37 -6.71 0.68
C GLN A 19 -2.88 -6.67 0.96
N THR A 20 -2.28 -5.54 0.60
CA THR A 20 -0.88 -5.27 0.92
C THR A 20 -0.84 -4.15 1.94
N ILE A 21 -0.16 -4.37 3.04
CA ILE A 21 -0.11 -3.44 4.17
C ILE A 21 1.28 -2.83 4.26
N VAL A 22 1.35 -1.50 4.26
CA VAL A 22 2.63 -0.80 4.34
C VAL A 22 2.60 0.16 5.53
N HIS A 23 3.42 -0.14 6.53
CA HIS A 23 3.61 0.73 7.67
C HIS A 23 4.73 1.73 7.36
N CYS A 24 4.44 3.01 7.52
CA CYS A 24 5.32 4.09 7.11
C CYS A 24 5.75 4.94 8.30
N ASN A 25 6.98 5.45 8.24
CA ASN A 25 7.48 6.40 9.22
C ASN A 25 8.19 7.54 8.49
N CYS A 26 7.82 8.77 8.80
CA CYS A 26 8.36 9.98 8.17
C CYS A 26 9.44 10.68 9.00
N GLY A 27 9.93 10.05 10.05
CA GLY A 27 10.99 10.64 10.85
C GLY A 27 10.60 11.97 11.48
N ASP A 28 11.29 13.03 11.10
CA ASP A 28 11.15 14.34 11.72
C ASP A 28 10.16 15.27 11.04
N ASP A 29 9.45 14.80 10.04
CA ASP A 29 8.44 15.64 9.38
C ASP A 29 7.41 16.12 10.39
N TYR A 30 7.05 17.41 10.29
CA TYR A 30 6.09 18.01 11.21
C TYR A 30 4.67 17.48 11.00
N ALA A 31 4.29 17.32 9.75
CA ALA A 31 2.96 16.85 9.37
C ALA A 31 3.03 16.08 8.06
N PHE A 32 2.03 15.28 7.80
CA PHE A 32 1.95 14.51 6.55
C PHE A 32 0.50 14.29 6.13
N ARG A 33 0.33 13.94 4.87
CA ARG A 33 -0.95 13.58 4.29
C ARG A 33 -0.69 12.66 3.11
N VAL A 34 -1.72 11.97 2.65
CA VAL A 34 -1.61 11.06 1.51
C VAL A 34 -2.63 11.47 0.44
N TRP A 35 -2.27 11.27 -0.81
CA TRP A 35 -3.17 11.46 -1.93
C TRP A 35 -3.73 10.11 -2.36
N PRO A 36 -5.01 10.06 -2.81
CA PRO A 36 -5.56 8.82 -3.35
C PRO A 36 -4.76 8.24 -4.51
N SER A 37 -4.00 9.08 -5.20
CA SER A 37 -3.13 8.67 -6.32
C SER A 37 -1.79 8.10 -5.84
N THR A 38 -1.81 7.32 -4.79
CA THR A 38 -0.66 6.59 -4.25
C THR A 38 -0.80 5.13 -4.64
N PHE A 39 0.25 4.55 -5.20
CA PHE A 39 0.23 3.21 -5.78
C PHE A 39 1.43 2.40 -5.36
N LEU A 40 1.26 1.07 -5.39
CA LEU A 40 2.39 0.15 -5.46
C LEU A 40 2.56 -0.21 -6.93
N ILE A 41 3.77 -0.05 -7.45
CA ILE A 41 4.06 -0.31 -8.87
C ILE A 41 4.96 -1.52 -8.96
N GLU A 42 4.45 -2.61 -9.53
CA GLU A 42 5.20 -3.87 -9.65
C GLU A 42 6.32 -3.75 -10.66
N HIS A 43 7.51 -4.22 -10.30
CA HIS A 43 8.66 -4.16 -11.20
C HIS A 43 8.47 -5.05 -12.42
N ASP A 44 7.94 -6.26 -12.23
CA ASP A 44 7.87 -7.26 -13.31
C ASP A 44 6.84 -6.91 -14.37
N THR A 45 5.72 -6.35 -13.98
CA THR A 45 4.57 -6.14 -14.87
C THR A 45 4.23 -4.68 -15.10
N GLY A 46 4.72 -3.79 -14.25
CA GLY A 46 4.31 -2.40 -14.25
C GLY A 46 2.89 -2.19 -13.73
N LYS A 47 2.22 -3.25 -13.27
CA LYS A 47 0.87 -3.16 -12.74
C LYS A 47 0.86 -2.31 -11.48
N ARG A 48 -0.21 -1.52 -11.32
CA ARG A 48 -0.39 -0.66 -10.15
C ARG A 48 -1.42 -1.24 -9.20
N ALA A 49 -1.06 -1.37 -7.94
CA ALA A 49 -2.02 -1.68 -6.88
C ALA A 49 -2.49 -0.37 -6.26
N LYS A 50 -3.79 -0.16 -6.23
CA LYS A 50 -4.39 1.09 -5.75
C LYS A 50 -4.44 1.16 -4.23
N LEU A 51 -4.34 2.37 -3.70
CA LEU A 51 -4.56 2.62 -2.29
C LEU A 51 -6.04 2.43 -1.97
N ILE A 52 -6.33 1.59 -0.98
CA ILE A 52 -7.70 1.33 -0.53
C ILE A 52 -8.06 2.28 0.61
N THR A 53 -7.22 2.34 1.62
CA THR A 53 -7.44 3.19 2.79
C THR A 53 -6.13 3.47 3.52
N ALA A 54 -6.19 4.33 4.52
CA ALA A 54 -5.03 4.71 5.31
C ALA A 54 -5.43 4.93 6.76
N PHE A 55 -4.49 4.69 7.67
CA PHE A 55 -4.69 4.87 9.11
C PHE A 55 -3.63 5.80 9.69
N ASN A 56 -4.05 6.64 10.60
CA ASN A 56 -3.21 7.64 11.27
C ASN A 56 -2.56 8.64 10.31
N ILE A 57 -3.24 8.91 9.20
CA ILE A 57 -2.86 9.93 8.21
C ILE A 57 -4.14 10.42 7.53
N SER A 58 -4.17 11.68 7.17
CA SER A 58 -5.31 12.27 6.47
C SER A 58 -5.08 12.24 4.97
N PHE A 59 -6.19 12.16 4.22
CA PHE A 59 -6.15 12.37 2.78
C PHE A 59 -6.08 13.86 2.48
N ALA A 60 -5.31 14.22 1.45
CA ALA A 60 -5.24 15.60 0.99
C ALA A 60 -6.66 16.15 0.72
N PRO A 61 -6.95 17.40 1.05
CA PRO A 61 -6.05 18.46 1.48
C PRO A 61 -5.76 18.52 2.99
N GLN A 62 -6.34 17.61 3.77
CA GLN A 62 -6.17 17.61 5.22
C GLN A 62 -4.76 17.15 5.61
N TRP A 63 -4.26 17.66 6.74
CA TRP A 63 -2.95 17.29 7.28
C TRP A 63 -3.11 16.56 8.60
N THR A 64 -2.20 15.62 8.87
CA THR A 64 -2.08 14.95 10.15
C THR A 64 -0.76 15.33 10.77
N LEU A 65 -0.77 15.78 12.03
CA LEU A 65 0.46 16.06 12.75
C LEU A 65 1.20 14.78 13.05
N ASN A 66 2.51 14.81 12.90
CA ASN A 66 3.35 13.65 13.17
C ASN A 66 3.46 13.42 14.68
N ASP A 67 2.89 12.33 15.17
CA ASP A 67 2.92 11.96 16.58
C ASP A 67 4.01 10.93 16.91
N GLY A 68 4.87 10.64 15.95
CA GLY A 68 5.96 9.68 16.11
C GLY A 68 5.59 8.23 15.87
N ARG A 69 4.31 7.90 15.73
CA ARG A 69 3.85 6.53 15.52
C ARG A 69 3.86 6.09 14.06
N GLY A 70 3.99 7.05 13.14
CA GLY A 70 3.87 6.75 11.72
C GLY A 70 2.45 6.53 11.28
N PHE A 71 2.27 5.96 10.11
CA PHE A 71 0.94 5.70 9.55
C PHE A 71 0.97 4.41 8.74
N THR A 72 -0.22 3.93 8.38
CA THR A 72 -0.35 2.68 7.65
C THR A 72 -1.18 2.90 6.39
N LEU A 73 -0.70 2.37 5.28
CA LEU A 73 -1.40 2.40 4.00
C LEU A 73 -1.81 0.97 3.64
N ILE A 74 -3.05 0.82 3.19
CA ILE A 74 -3.58 -0.46 2.75
C ILE A 74 -3.84 -0.37 1.25
N PHE A 75 -3.24 -1.28 0.51
CA PHE A 75 -3.36 -1.35 -0.96
C PHE A 75 -4.04 -2.63 -1.39
N GLU A 76 -4.50 -2.64 -2.63
CA GLU A 76 -4.91 -3.87 -3.31
C GLU A 76 -3.76 -4.87 -3.31
N GLY A 77 -4.09 -6.14 -3.51
CA GLY A 77 -3.09 -7.20 -3.54
C GLY A 77 -2.16 -7.11 -4.74
N LEU A 78 -0.93 -7.56 -4.54
CA LEU A 78 0.07 -7.67 -5.59
C LEU A 78 -0.16 -8.95 -6.39
N SER A 79 0.27 -8.96 -7.65
CA SER A 79 0.21 -10.16 -8.49
C SER A 79 1.03 -11.29 -7.88
N LYS A 80 0.63 -12.53 -8.07
CA LYS A 80 1.33 -13.68 -7.50
C LYS A 80 2.82 -13.73 -7.86
N GLY A 81 3.16 -13.34 -9.07
CA GLY A 81 4.54 -13.37 -9.53
C GLY A 81 5.36 -12.14 -9.18
N CYS A 82 4.77 -11.17 -8.51
CA CYS A 82 5.50 -9.94 -8.16
C CYS A 82 6.57 -10.24 -7.12
N THR A 83 7.81 -9.86 -7.41
CA THR A 83 8.96 -10.09 -6.53
C THR A 83 9.44 -8.82 -5.86
N ALA A 84 9.18 -7.67 -6.48
CA ALA A 84 9.57 -6.36 -5.95
C ALA A 84 8.65 -5.30 -6.51
N PHE A 85 8.53 -4.20 -5.80
CA PHE A 85 7.66 -3.10 -6.20
C PHE A 85 8.15 -1.78 -5.61
N ASP A 86 7.60 -0.69 -6.14
CA ASP A 86 7.85 0.66 -5.62
C ASP A 86 6.58 1.19 -4.99
N LEU A 87 6.72 1.94 -3.92
CA LEU A 87 5.65 2.75 -3.36
C LEU A 87 5.82 4.15 -3.93
N LYS A 88 4.79 4.64 -4.63
CA LYS A 88 4.88 5.95 -5.27
C LYS A 88 3.59 6.74 -5.16
N GLU A 89 3.70 7.95 -4.67
CA GLU A 89 2.60 8.92 -4.64
C GLU A 89 2.73 9.84 -5.85
N ILE A 90 1.74 9.80 -6.73
CA ILE A 90 1.74 10.59 -7.96
C ILE A 90 0.85 11.81 -7.74
N ILE A 91 1.48 12.98 -7.65
CA ILE A 91 0.77 14.23 -7.40
C ILE A 91 1.16 15.26 -8.46
N PRO A 92 0.34 16.31 -8.66
CA PRO A 92 0.61 17.30 -9.70
C PRO A 92 1.76 18.26 -9.37
N GLN A 93 2.39 18.10 -8.24
CA GLN A 93 3.49 18.93 -7.76
C GLN A 93 4.65 18.06 -7.32
N GLU A 94 5.79 18.66 -7.01
CA GLU A 94 6.93 17.92 -6.48
C GLU A 94 6.68 17.51 -5.02
N GLY A 95 7.41 16.50 -4.55
CA GLY A 95 7.40 16.11 -3.15
C GLY A 95 6.51 14.93 -2.80
N GLY A 96 6.05 14.16 -3.77
CA GLY A 96 5.31 12.93 -3.49
C GLY A 96 6.20 11.86 -2.84
N PHE A 97 5.60 10.96 -2.07
CA PHE A 97 6.33 9.83 -1.47
C PHE A 97 6.88 8.92 -2.55
N GLU A 98 8.07 8.42 -2.32
CA GLU A 98 8.60 7.36 -3.18
C GLU A 98 9.57 6.49 -2.38
N VAL A 99 9.33 5.19 -2.40
CA VAL A 99 10.24 4.19 -1.86
C VAL A 99 10.42 3.12 -2.91
N SER A 100 11.62 2.99 -3.46
CA SER A 100 11.90 2.08 -4.56
C SER A 100 12.46 0.76 -4.07
N GLY A 101 12.19 -0.30 -4.82
CA GLY A 101 12.83 -1.59 -4.62
C GLY A 101 12.42 -2.31 -3.35
N ILE A 102 11.16 -2.24 -2.98
CA ILE A 102 10.66 -3.00 -1.84
C ILE A 102 10.55 -4.46 -2.25
N ARG A 103 11.27 -5.34 -1.57
CA ARG A 103 11.24 -6.76 -1.90
C ARG A 103 10.01 -7.42 -1.31
N ARG A 104 9.31 -8.19 -2.12
CA ARG A 104 8.12 -8.89 -1.68
C ARG A 104 8.44 -9.95 -0.63
N ASN A 105 7.59 -10.00 0.41
CA ASN A 105 7.66 -11.06 1.41
C ASN A 105 6.38 -11.89 1.38
N ALA A 106 6.35 -12.98 2.14
CA ALA A 106 5.23 -13.91 2.12
C ALA A 106 3.97 -13.37 2.79
N MET A 107 4.09 -12.41 3.67
CA MET A 107 2.97 -11.90 4.45
C MET A 107 2.30 -10.67 3.84
N ASP A 108 2.97 -10.01 2.90
CA ASP A 108 2.55 -8.75 2.29
C ASP A 108 2.29 -7.65 3.33
N VAL A 109 3.13 -7.63 4.34
CA VAL A 109 3.19 -6.57 5.35
C VAL A 109 4.59 -6.00 5.36
N TYR A 110 4.70 -4.70 5.13
CA TYR A 110 5.97 -4.01 4.90
C TYR A 110 6.14 -2.84 5.84
N LYS A 111 7.39 -2.52 6.13
CA LYS A 111 7.73 -1.33 6.91
C LYS A 111 8.70 -0.51 6.08
N VAL A 112 8.35 0.76 5.86
CA VAL A 112 9.18 1.68 5.10
C VAL A 112 9.42 2.95 5.88
N ARG A 113 10.50 3.63 5.51
CA ARG A 113 10.89 4.89 6.14
C ARG A 113 11.20 5.90 5.04
N PHE A 114 10.66 7.09 5.22
CA PHE A 114 10.91 8.21 4.30
C PHE A 114 12.03 9.10 4.80
#